data_378750486c9b8c55049c5641e639995e
#
_entry.id   378750486c9b8c55049c5641e639995e
#
_cell.length_a   1.000
_cell.length_b   1.000
_cell.length_c   1.000
_cell.angle_alpha   90.00
_cell.angle_beta   90.00
_cell.angle_gamma   90.00
#
_symmetry.space_group_name_H-M   'P 1'
#
loop_
_entity.id
_entity.type
_entity.pdbx_description
1 polymer ?
#
loop_
_entity_poly.entity_id
_entity_poly.type
_entity_poly.pdbx_seq_one_letter_code
_entity_poly.pdbx_strand_id
1 'polypeptide(L)'
;MSEFIAGLLAERAGEQFDLHHKYLNTQMVKVLRTIGFDRHYVHAKGAHLFDREGRRYLDLLSGFGVFALGRNHPTVNAALQEVLTLELPNLVQMDVSPLAGLLAEELVRSAPPGLNKVFFANSGAEAVEGAIKFVRAATGRPRILYCDHAFHG
;
A
#
# COMPACT_ATOMS: atom_id res chain seq x y z
N MET A 1 15.56 -14.39 16.41
CA MET A 1 14.93 -13.07 16.14
C MET A 1 13.62 -13.13 15.32
N SER A 2 13.34 -14.22 14.63
CA SER A 2 12.07 -14.35 13.83
C SER A 2 10.80 -14.54 14.69
N GLU A 3 10.94 -14.82 15.99
CA GLU A 3 9.80 -15.10 16.88
C GLU A 3 9.28 -13.88 17.65
N PHE A 4 9.99 -12.76 17.64
CA PHE A 4 9.61 -11.59 18.44
C PHE A 4 8.26 -11.02 18.01
N ILE A 5 8.07 -10.73 16.71
CA ILE A 5 6.79 -10.18 16.21
C ILE A 5 5.69 -11.23 16.31
N ALA A 6 5.97 -12.49 15.98
CA ALA A 6 5.00 -13.57 16.10
C ALA A 6 4.57 -13.77 17.56
N GLY A 7 5.49 -13.70 18.52
CA GLY A 7 5.20 -13.75 19.94
C GLY A 7 4.29 -12.63 20.41
N LEU A 8 4.60 -11.37 20.06
CA LEU A 8 3.74 -10.21 20.37
C LEU A 8 2.34 -10.34 19.79
N LEU A 9 2.22 -10.81 18.54
CA LEU A 9 0.92 -11.00 17.91
C LEU A 9 0.11 -12.13 18.57
N ALA A 10 0.77 -13.20 18.99
CA ALA A 10 0.13 -14.31 19.70
C ALA A 10 -0.34 -13.90 21.10
N GLU A 11 0.50 -13.21 21.86
CA GLU A 11 0.19 -12.70 23.21
C GLU A 11 -1.01 -11.76 23.20
N ARG A 12 -1.08 -10.88 22.19
CA ARG A 12 -2.12 -9.86 22.07
C ARG A 12 -3.24 -10.25 21.08
N ALA A 13 -3.39 -11.54 20.81
CA ALA A 13 -4.35 -12.03 19.83
C ALA A 13 -5.80 -11.69 20.21
N GLY A 14 -6.48 -10.94 19.34
CA GLY A 14 -7.86 -10.49 19.52
C GLY A 14 -8.03 -9.09 20.08
N GLU A 15 -6.96 -8.43 20.51
CA GLU A 15 -7.02 -7.08 21.05
C GLU A 15 -6.98 -5.97 19.98
N GLN A 16 -6.91 -6.30 18.69
CA GLN A 16 -6.70 -5.31 17.63
C GLN A 16 -7.70 -4.13 17.67
N PHE A 17 -8.99 -4.41 17.87
CA PHE A 17 -10.00 -3.35 17.93
C PHE A 17 -9.88 -2.51 19.21
N ASP A 18 -9.50 -3.11 20.32
CA ASP A 18 -9.32 -2.39 21.59
C ASP A 18 -8.05 -1.53 21.55
N LEU A 19 -6.98 -2.02 20.95
CA LEU A 19 -5.77 -1.23 20.67
C LEU A 19 -6.07 -0.04 19.76
N HIS A 20 -6.80 -0.26 18.66
CA HIS A 20 -7.21 0.82 17.76
C HIS A 20 -8.14 1.82 18.43
N HIS A 21 -9.10 1.35 19.22
CA HIS A 21 -10.01 2.21 19.98
C HIS A 21 -9.25 3.11 20.95
N LYS A 22 -8.28 2.55 21.67
CA LYS A 22 -7.54 3.25 22.72
C LYS A 22 -6.46 4.19 22.17
N TYR A 23 -5.71 3.75 21.15
CA TYR A 23 -4.48 4.43 20.76
C TYR A 23 -4.50 5.06 19.36
N LEU A 24 -5.48 4.75 18.51
CA LEU A 24 -5.56 5.27 17.16
C LEU A 24 -6.85 6.06 16.89
N ASN A 25 -7.94 5.37 16.58
CA ASN A 25 -9.19 6.03 16.19
C ASN A 25 -10.42 5.36 16.80
N THR A 26 -10.90 5.94 17.90
CA THR A 26 -12.10 5.50 18.62
C THR A 26 -13.34 5.47 17.73
N GLN A 27 -13.55 6.49 16.89
CA GLN A 27 -14.74 6.60 16.05
C GLN A 27 -14.74 5.58 14.92
N MET A 28 -13.60 5.36 14.31
CA MET A 28 -13.47 4.33 13.28
C MET A 28 -13.88 2.95 13.83
N VAL A 29 -13.39 2.58 15.00
CA VAL A 29 -13.75 1.30 15.64
C VAL A 29 -15.26 1.20 15.92
N LYS A 30 -15.89 2.28 16.41
CA LYS A 30 -17.34 2.33 16.62
C LYS A 30 -18.11 2.11 15.32
N VAL A 31 -17.71 2.81 14.24
CA VAL A 31 -18.34 2.65 12.92
C VAL A 31 -18.19 1.22 12.43
N LEU A 32 -16.98 0.65 12.45
CA LEU A 32 -16.73 -0.72 11.99
C LEU A 32 -17.58 -1.75 12.75
N ARG A 33 -17.70 -1.62 14.08
CA ARG A 33 -18.60 -2.47 14.91
C ARG A 33 -20.07 -2.29 14.53
N THR A 34 -20.50 -1.05 14.28
CA THR A 34 -21.90 -0.76 13.91
C THR A 34 -22.29 -1.38 12.57
N ILE A 35 -21.39 -1.40 11.59
CA ILE A 35 -21.66 -1.94 10.25
C ILE A 35 -21.25 -3.41 10.10
N GLY A 36 -20.80 -4.09 11.17
CA GLY A 36 -20.44 -5.51 11.18
C GLY A 36 -19.10 -5.84 10.51
N PHE A 37 -18.18 -4.87 10.44
CA PHE A 37 -16.83 -5.02 9.88
C PHE A 37 -15.76 -5.24 10.97
N ASP A 38 -16.14 -5.65 12.16
CA ASP A 38 -15.25 -5.93 13.28
C ASP A 38 -14.75 -7.39 13.31
N ARG A 39 -14.48 -7.95 12.14
CA ARG A 39 -13.96 -9.30 12.01
C ARG A 39 -12.46 -9.36 12.34
N HIS A 40 -12.05 -10.43 13.01
CA HIS A 40 -10.67 -10.69 13.36
C HIS A 40 -10.00 -11.55 12.29
N TYR A 41 -9.58 -10.94 11.19
CA TYR A 41 -8.81 -11.64 10.16
C TYR A 41 -7.40 -11.91 10.66
N VAL A 42 -6.97 -13.17 10.59
CA VAL A 42 -5.66 -13.63 11.09
C VAL A 42 -4.75 -14.14 9.98
N HIS A 43 -5.31 -14.45 8.81
CA HIS A 43 -4.56 -14.97 7.67
C HIS A 43 -5.17 -14.46 6.36
N ALA A 44 -4.33 -14.30 5.34
CA ALA A 44 -4.76 -13.95 3.99
C ALA A 44 -3.87 -14.63 2.95
N LYS A 45 -4.51 -15.16 1.88
CA LYS A 45 -3.80 -15.80 0.78
C LYS A 45 -4.59 -15.67 -0.53
N GLY A 46 -3.93 -15.17 -1.57
CA GLY A 46 -4.58 -14.93 -2.86
C GLY A 46 -5.79 -14.01 -2.71
N ALA A 47 -6.93 -14.43 -3.19
CA ALA A 47 -8.19 -13.67 -3.11
C ALA A 47 -8.98 -13.90 -1.81
N HIS A 48 -8.40 -14.50 -0.78
CA HIS A 48 -9.13 -14.88 0.41
C HIS A 48 -8.54 -14.34 1.71
N LEU A 49 -9.44 -13.96 2.62
CA LEU A 49 -9.17 -13.65 4.02
C LEU A 49 -9.70 -14.79 4.90
N PHE A 50 -9.08 -15.03 6.04
CA PHE A 50 -9.47 -16.04 7.00
C PHE A 50 -9.54 -15.42 8.39
N ASP A 51 -10.63 -15.67 9.11
CA ASP A 51 -10.77 -15.22 10.49
C ASP A 51 -10.23 -16.24 11.50
N ARG A 52 -10.33 -15.91 12.78
CA ARG A 52 -9.85 -16.75 13.89
C ARG A 52 -10.60 -18.08 13.98
N GLU A 53 -11.85 -18.13 13.53
CA GLU A 53 -12.70 -19.33 13.51
C GLU A 53 -12.46 -20.18 12.25
N GLY A 54 -11.50 -19.79 11.39
CA GLY A 54 -11.16 -20.49 10.16
C GLY A 54 -12.14 -20.26 9.01
N ARG A 55 -13.10 -19.35 9.14
CA ARG A 55 -14.03 -19.01 8.05
C ARG A 55 -13.29 -18.26 6.96
N ARG A 56 -13.60 -18.62 5.73
CA ARG A 56 -13.01 -18.04 4.53
C ARG A 56 -13.93 -16.98 3.93
N TYR A 57 -13.36 -15.85 3.60
CA TYR A 57 -14.02 -14.72 2.94
C TYR A 57 -13.35 -14.41 1.61
N LEU A 58 -14.15 -14.20 0.56
CA LEU A 58 -13.64 -13.70 -0.71
C LEU A 58 -13.41 -12.18 -0.59
N ASP A 59 -12.17 -11.75 -0.83
CA ASP A 59 -11.78 -10.33 -0.75
C ASP A 59 -12.00 -9.62 -2.08
N LEU A 60 -13.23 -9.14 -2.30
CA LEU A 60 -13.58 -8.37 -3.49
C LEU A 60 -13.08 -6.93 -3.46
N LEU A 61 -12.71 -6.42 -2.28
CA LEU A 61 -12.17 -5.06 -2.15
C LEU A 61 -10.68 -4.99 -2.49
N SER A 62 -9.94 -6.08 -2.23
CA SER A 62 -8.52 -6.23 -2.58
C SER A 62 -7.63 -5.05 -2.16
N GLY A 63 -7.92 -4.45 -0.98
CA GLY A 63 -7.20 -3.26 -0.50
C GLY A 63 -7.34 -2.05 -1.43
N PHE A 64 -8.54 -1.82 -1.98
CA PHE A 64 -8.82 -0.81 -3.01
C PHE A 64 -7.99 -1.02 -4.30
N GLY A 65 -7.77 -2.29 -4.67
CA GLY A 65 -7.02 -2.68 -5.86
C GLY A 65 -5.52 -2.83 -5.69
N VAL A 66 -4.98 -2.60 -4.50
CA VAL A 66 -3.54 -2.74 -4.21
C VAL A 66 -3.07 -4.20 -4.38
N PHE A 67 -3.90 -5.18 -4.00
CA PHE A 67 -3.53 -6.60 -4.06
C PHE A 67 -3.95 -7.25 -5.39
N ALA A 68 -3.62 -6.63 -6.53
CA ALA A 68 -3.97 -7.13 -7.87
C ALA A 68 -3.46 -8.56 -8.15
N LEU A 69 -2.31 -8.95 -7.58
CA LEU A 69 -1.75 -10.30 -7.66
C LEU A 69 -2.26 -11.25 -6.57
N GLY A 70 -3.14 -10.75 -5.69
CA GLY A 70 -3.56 -11.43 -4.49
C GLY A 70 -2.68 -11.15 -3.28
N ARG A 71 -3.24 -11.43 -2.09
CA ARG A 71 -2.56 -11.22 -0.81
C ARG A 71 -1.46 -12.25 -0.60
N ASN A 72 -0.33 -11.80 -0.06
CA ASN A 72 0.83 -12.63 0.24
C ASN A 72 1.30 -13.48 -0.97
N HIS A 73 1.36 -12.83 -2.15
CA HIS A 73 1.79 -13.51 -3.37
C HIS A 73 3.22 -14.06 -3.20
N PRO A 74 3.46 -15.36 -3.44
CA PRO A 74 4.74 -15.99 -3.08
C PRO A 74 5.95 -15.38 -3.78
N THR A 75 5.83 -15.01 -5.06
CA THR A 75 6.91 -14.37 -5.81
C THR A 75 7.24 -12.98 -5.26
N VAL A 76 6.22 -12.20 -4.88
CA VAL A 76 6.43 -10.86 -4.28
C VAL A 76 7.10 -10.99 -2.92
N ASN A 77 6.63 -11.92 -2.08
CA ASN A 77 7.25 -12.16 -0.78
C ASN A 77 8.70 -12.62 -0.90
N ALA A 78 8.99 -13.52 -1.84
CA ALA A 78 10.36 -13.97 -2.10
C ALA A 78 11.28 -12.82 -2.54
N ALA A 79 10.82 -11.96 -3.46
CA ALA A 79 11.59 -10.80 -3.90
C ALA A 79 11.85 -9.80 -2.75
N LEU A 80 10.87 -9.56 -1.87
CA LEU A 80 11.07 -8.72 -0.69
C LEU A 80 12.09 -9.31 0.28
N GLN A 81 12.05 -10.63 0.53
CA GLN A 81 13.03 -11.32 1.36
C GLN A 81 14.43 -11.23 0.75
N GLU A 82 14.55 -11.41 -0.56
CA GLU A 82 15.83 -11.28 -1.27
C GLU A 82 16.41 -9.87 -1.09
N VAL A 83 15.63 -8.82 -1.34
CA VAL A 83 16.08 -7.42 -1.16
C VAL A 83 16.55 -7.16 0.26
N LEU A 84 15.86 -7.69 1.29
CA LEU A 84 16.26 -7.53 2.68
C LEU A 84 17.58 -8.23 3.01
N THR A 85 17.89 -9.36 2.34
CA THR A 85 19.15 -10.09 2.54
C THR A 85 20.34 -9.49 1.78
N LEU A 86 20.10 -8.67 0.77
CA LEU A 86 21.16 -8.01 -0.01
C LEU A 86 21.84 -6.86 0.75
N GLU A 87 21.31 -6.44 1.90
CA GLU A 87 21.85 -5.34 2.72
C GLU A 87 22.17 -4.07 1.91
N LEU A 88 21.29 -3.75 0.93
CA LEU A 88 21.46 -2.59 0.07
C LEU A 88 21.46 -1.30 0.89
N PRO A 89 22.24 -0.27 0.48
CA PRO A 89 22.19 1.05 1.10
C PRO A 89 20.84 1.70 0.80
N ASN A 90 19.90 1.59 1.75
CA ASN A 90 18.49 1.94 1.53
C ASN A 90 18.26 3.43 1.21
N LEU A 91 18.81 4.31 2.04
CA LEU A 91 18.66 5.74 1.86
C LEU A 91 20.00 6.42 2.13
N VAL A 92 20.70 6.79 1.08
CA VAL A 92 21.92 7.59 1.13
C VAL A 92 21.61 8.96 0.59
N GLN A 93 21.90 10.00 1.36
CA GLN A 93 21.65 11.38 0.94
C GLN A 93 22.52 11.74 -0.27
N MET A 94 21.89 12.35 -1.27
CA MET A 94 22.52 12.72 -2.54
C MET A 94 23.05 11.55 -3.39
N ASP A 95 22.51 10.34 -3.16
CA ASP A 95 22.74 9.18 -3.99
C ASP A 95 21.46 8.79 -4.77
N VAL A 96 21.58 7.82 -5.67
CA VAL A 96 20.47 7.32 -6.49
C VAL A 96 20.27 5.83 -6.25
N SER A 97 19.02 5.44 -5.98
CA SER A 97 18.69 4.03 -5.76
C SER A 97 18.71 3.24 -7.09
N PRO A 98 19.49 2.16 -7.20
CA PRO A 98 19.48 1.30 -8.40
C PRO A 98 18.11 0.64 -8.61
N LEU A 99 17.41 0.21 -7.55
CA LEU A 99 16.09 -0.40 -7.67
C LEU A 99 15.05 0.58 -8.22
N ALA A 100 15.11 1.85 -7.83
CA ALA A 100 14.22 2.88 -8.38
C ALA A 100 14.47 3.09 -9.88
N GLY A 101 15.75 3.09 -10.30
CA GLY A 101 16.11 3.19 -11.72
C GLY A 101 15.59 2.02 -12.55
N LEU A 102 15.78 0.78 -12.08
CA LEU A 102 15.28 -0.42 -12.72
C LEU A 102 13.75 -0.44 -12.83
N LEU A 103 13.05 -0.06 -11.77
CA LEU A 103 11.60 0.04 -11.80
C LEU A 103 11.12 1.11 -12.78
N ALA A 104 11.78 2.27 -12.80
CA ALA A 104 11.46 3.34 -13.75
C ALA A 104 11.63 2.89 -15.21
N GLU A 105 12.69 2.12 -15.51
CA GLU A 105 12.90 1.53 -16.84
C GLU A 105 11.75 0.61 -17.26
N GLU A 106 11.32 -0.30 -16.38
CA GLU A 106 10.20 -1.21 -16.66
C GLU A 106 8.87 -0.46 -16.84
N LEU A 107 8.61 0.56 -16.04
CA LEU A 107 7.41 1.39 -16.17
C LEU A 107 7.39 2.15 -17.49
N VAL A 108 8.50 2.75 -17.89
CA VAL A 108 8.63 3.45 -19.18
C VAL A 108 8.46 2.48 -20.35
N ARG A 109 9.02 1.27 -20.25
CA ARG A 109 8.86 0.23 -21.30
C ARG A 109 7.40 -0.17 -21.51
N SER A 110 6.60 -0.15 -20.44
CA SER A 110 5.16 -0.48 -20.46
C SER A 110 4.26 0.73 -20.74
N ALA A 111 4.79 1.95 -20.71
CA ALA A 111 4.03 3.18 -20.88
C ALA A 111 3.73 3.49 -22.35
N PRO A 112 2.69 4.30 -22.65
CA PRO A 112 2.45 4.82 -23.97
C PRO A 112 3.66 5.61 -24.52
N PRO A 113 3.86 5.63 -25.85
CA PRO A 113 4.94 6.42 -26.46
C PRO A 113 4.91 7.90 -26.05
N GLY A 114 6.08 8.44 -25.75
CA GLY A 114 6.24 9.83 -25.26
C GLY A 114 6.33 9.99 -23.74
N LEU A 115 5.92 9.00 -22.96
CA LEU A 115 6.14 8.95 -21.52
C LEU A 115 7.47 8.26 -21.23
N ASN A 116 8.52 9.04 -20.99
CA ASN A 116 9.89 8.55 -20.89
C ASN A 116 10.59 8.88 -19.54
N LYS A 117 9.83 9.38 -18.57
CA LYS A 117 10.32 9.69 -17.23
C LYS A 117 9.28 9.26 -16.19
N VAL A 118 9.74 8.88 -15.01
CA VAL A 118 8.92 8.47 -13.89
C VAL A 118 9.23 9.39 -12.69
N PHE A 119 8.18 9.79 -11.99
CA PHE A 119 8.27 10.46 -10.70
C PHE A 119 7.59 9.59 -9.66
N PHE A 120 8.36 9.08 -8.70
CA PHE A 120 7.86 8.26 -7.61
C PHE A 120 7.36 9.13 -6.45
N ALA A 121 6.26 8.71 -5.83
CA ALA A 121 5.67 9.33 -4.67
C ALA A 121 5.23 8.25 -3.67
N ASN A 122 5.02 8.61 -2.40
CA ASN A 122 4.63 7.66 -1.36
C ASN A 122 3.12 7.42 -1.30
N SER A 123 2.32 8.26 -1.94
CA SER A 123 0.85 8.15 -1.92
C SER A 123 0.24 8.68 -3.22
N GLY A 124 -1.03 8.31 -3.47
CA GLY A 124 -1.81 8.85 -4.58
C GLY A 124 -1.97 10.37 -4.49
N ALA A 125 -2.18 10.91 -3.29
CA ALA A 125 -2.27 12.36 -3.06
C ALA A 125 -0.99 13.08 -3.49
N GLU A 126 0.18 12.59 -3.08
CA GLU A 126 1.47 13.17 -3.49
C GLU A 126 1.70 13.06 -5.00
N ALA A 127 1.29 11.96 -5.63
CA ALA A 127 1.40 11.79 -7.07
C ALA A 127 0.52 12.79 -7.83
N VAL A 128 -0.73 12.99 -7.40
CA VAL A 128 -1.65 13.99 -7.98
C VAL A 128 -1.13 15.41 -7.78
N GLU A 129 -0.67 15.76 -6.57
CA GLU A 129 -0.06 17.05 -6.30
C GLU A 129 1.20 17.29 -7.14
N GLY A 130 2.05 16.29 -7.29
CA GLY A 130 3.20 16.32 -8.18
C GLY A 130 2.80 16.60 -9.63
N ALA A 131 1.81 15.86 -10.15
CA ALA A 131 1.29 16.04 -11.51
C ALA A 131 0.75 17.46 -11.73
N ILE A 132 -0.03 18.00 -10.78
CA ILE A 132 -0.56 19.38 -10.85
C ILE A 132 0.58 20.40 -10.91
N LYS A 133 1.61 20.23 -10.09
CA LYS A 133 2.79 21.12 -10.09
C LYS A 133 3.54 21.06 -11.43
N PHE A 134 3.82 19.86 -11.92
CA PHE A 134 4.51 19.69 -13.20
C PHE A 134 3.72 20.26 -14.37
N VAL A 135 2.42 20.00 -14.46
CA VAL A 135 1.58 20.51 -15.54
C VAL A 135 1.50 22.03 -15.52
N ARG A 136 1.33 22.65 -14.34
CA ARG A 136 1.32 24.11 -14.19
C ARG A 136 2.66 24.73 -14.59
N ALA A 137 3.75 24.16 -14.14
CA ALA A 137 5.10 24.64 -14.48
C ALA A 137 5.39 24.53 -15.99
N ALA A 138 5.03 23.40 -16.59
CA ALA A 138 5.27 23.17 -18.03
C ALA A 138 4.37 23.99 -18.96
N THR A 139 3.13 24.29 -18.56
CA THR A 139 2.16 24.96 -19.42
C THR A 139 1.95 26.44 -19.12
N GLY A 140 2.36 26.91 -17.95
CA GLY A 140 2.05 28.25 -17.43
C GLY A 140 0.56 28.46 -17.08
N ARG A 141 -0.27 27.41 -17.16
CA ARG A 141 -1.72 27.49 -16.94
C ARG A 141 -2.07 27.18 -15.49
N PRO A 142 -2.74 28.08 -14.75
CA PRO A 142 -3.05 27.85 -13.34
C PRO A 142 -4.28 26.96 -13.11
N ARG A 143 -5.20 26.85 -14.07
CA ARG A 143 -6.47 26.15 -13.92
C ARG A 143 -6.31 24.65 -14.19
N ILE A 144 -6.99 23.84 -13.37
CA ILE A 144 -7.14 22.39 -13.54
C ILE A 144 -8.62 22.10 -13.73
N LEU A 145 -8.96 21.32 -14.74
CA LEU A 145 -10.30 20.77 -14.95
C LEU A 145 -10.38 19.40 -14.26
N TYR A 146 -11.44 19.16 -13.54
CA TYR A 146 -11.69 17.89 -12.85
C TYR A 146 -13.19 17.55 -12.87
N CYS A 147 -13.52 16.28 -12.70
CA CYS A 147 -14.91 15.83 -12.55
C CYS A 147 -15.41 16.08 -11.13
N ASP A 148 -16.70 16.39 -10.97
CA ASP A 148 -17.31 16.46 -9.65
C ASP A 148 -17.10 15.16 -8.90
N HIS A 149 -16.80 15.25 -7.61
CA HIS A 149 -16.49 14.12 -6.73
C HIS A 149 -15.26 13.30 -7.15
N ALA A 150 -14.35 13.86 -7.96
CA ALA A 150 -13.09 13.19 -8.28
C ALA A 150 -12.27 12.96 -7.03
N PHE A 151 -11.77 11.72 -6.88
CA PHE A 151 -10.89 11.36 -5.78
C PHE A 151 -9.48 11.87 -6.04
N HIS A 152 -8.90 12.55 -5.06
CA HIS A 152 -7.56 13.13 -5.17
C HIS A 152 -6.52 12.34 -4.36
N GLY A 153 -6.97 11.60 -3.38
CA GLY A 153 -6.12 10.83 -2.47
C GLY A 153 -6.14 11.40 -1.01
#